data_5b20daad8ee146806039b063b098feae
#
_entry.id   5b20daad8ee146806039b063b098feae
#
_cell.length_a   1.000
_cell.length_b   1.000
_cell.length_c   1.000
_cell.angle_alpha   90.00
_cell.angle_beta   90.00
_cell.angle_gamma   90.00
#
_symmetry.space_group_name_H-M   'P 1'
#
loop_
_entity.id
_entity.type
_entity.pdbx_description
1 polymer ?
#
loop_
_entity_poly.entity_id
_entity_poly.type
_entity_poly.pdbx_seq_one_letter_code
_entity_poly.pdbx_strand_id
1 'polypeptide(L)'
;GLYKTINGGSNGDWAQLIGFSGNINSIAIHPTNSNKLAIATNSNDKVYISNDGGQNWSIARFDLPNFSALALVWDTTYGEDILYLGMNYGIYYLKNNETTWTSYNTGLPNVQIRELEINTADNKLYAATYGRGLWRVSLFDPAALGTADLQFSHLILSPNPNTGAFKLNWKLNTLVSIKIYDSLGKLVFYE
;
A
#
# COMPACT_ATOMS: atom_id res chain seq x y z
N GLY A 1 19.05 15.51 13.14
CA GLY A 1 18.37 14.95 14.30
C GLY A 1 16.86 15.09 14.19
N LEU A 2 16.12 14.32 14.96
CA LEU A 2 14.68 14.37 15.08
C LEU A 2 14.30 15.21 16.30
N TYR A 3 13.31 16.10 16.14
CA TYR A 3 12.85 16.98 17.21
C TYR A 3 11.33 16.93 17.31
N LYS A 4 10.82 17.08 18.52
CA LYS A 4 9.38 17.08 18.83
C LYS A 4 9.01 18.30 19.65
N THR A 5 7.85 18.87 19.38
CA THR A 5 7.18 19.86 20.22
C THR A 5 5.79 19.36 20.60
N ILE A 6 5.25 19.82 21.74
CA ILE A 6 3.89 19.51 22.19
C ILE A 6 2.99 20.74 22.22
N ASN A 7 3.51 21.91 21.84
CA ASN A 7 2.82 23.20 21.90
C ASN A 7 2.90 23.99 20.59
N GLY A 8 3.12 23.29 19.46
CA GLY A 8 3.25 23.91 18.14
C GLY A 8 4.54 24.71 17.92
N GLY A 9 5.57 24.43 18.74
CA GLY A 9 6.87 25.11 18.63
C GLY A 9 6.89 26.49 19.29
N SER A 10 5.86 26.84 20.08
CA SER A 10 5.82 28.10 20.81
C SER A 10 7.03 28.20 21.76
N ASN A 11 7.64 29.39 21.85
CA ASN A 11 8.79 29.70 22.72
C ASN A 11 10.03 28.81 22.52
N GLY A 12 10.20 28.18 21.36
CA GLY A 12 11.35 27.32 21.09
C GLY A 12 11.34 25.96 21.79
N ASP A 13 10.20 25.50 22.21
CA ASP A 13 9.96 24.25 22.95
C ASP A 13 10.11 23.00 22.07
N TRP A 14 11.27 22.83 21.46
CA TRP A 14 11.64 21.67 20.69
C TRP A 14 12.59 20.77 21.47
N ALA A 15 12.14 19.57 21.82
CA ALA A 15 12.95 18.54 22.44
C ALA A 15 13.55 17.61 21.40
N GLN A 16 14.86 17.37 21.47
CA GLN A 16 15.49 16.38 20.62
C GLN A 16 15.08 14.97 21.04
N LEU A 17 14.66 14.17 20.07
CA LEU A 17 14.43 12.74 20.26
C LEU A 17 15.74 11.99 19.97
N ILE A 18 16.29 11.38 21.01
CA ILE A 18 17.60 10.72 20.97
C ILE A 18 17.53 9.25 20.52
N GLY A 19 16.33 8.69 20.42
CA GLY A 19 16.11 7.28 20.07
C GLY A 19 16.44 6.93 18.61
N PHE A 20 16.65 7.94 17.74
CA PHE A 20 17.01 7.73 16.34
C PHE A 20 18.13 8.67 15.90
N SER A 21 19.12 8.10 15.22
CA SER A 21 20.18 8.86 14.54
C SER A 21 20.33 8.38 13.11
N GLY A 22 20.20 9.28 12.14
CA GLY A 22 20.31 8.96 10.72
C GLY A 22 19.67 10.03 9.84
N ASN A 23 19.77 9.83 8.53
CA ASN A 23 19.11 10.67 7.55
C ASN A 23 17.68 10.19 7.35
N ILE A 24 16.72 11.09 7.49
CA ILE A 24 15.30 10.84 7.35
C ILE A 24 14.83 11.42 6.02
N ASN A 25 14.12 10.61 5.23
CA ASN A 25 13.49 11.04 3.98
C ASN A 25 12.04 11.48 4.20
N SER A 26 11.34 10.79 5.10
CA SER A 26 9.93 11.05 5.40
C SER A 26 9.62 10.69 6.85
N ILE A 27 8.67 11.43 7.43
CA ILE A 27 8.12 11.18 8.76
C ILE A 27 6.61 11.14 8.60
N ALA A 28 5.98 10.08 9.10
CA ALA A 28 4.53 9.95 9.17
C ALA A 28 4.10 9.83 10.63
N ILE A 29 3.16 10.69 11.04
CA ILE A 29 2.50 10.62 12.34
C ILE A 29 1.15 9.97 12.14
N HIS A 30 0.81 8.99 12.99
CA HIS A 30 -0.48 8.33 12.93
C HIS A 30 -1.63 9.33 13.23
N PRO A 31 -2.69 9.37 12.40
CA PRO A 31 -3.69 10.45 12.46
C PRO A 31 -4.46 10.53 13.77
N THR A 32 -4.62 9.42 14.48
CA THR A 32 -5.38 9.36 15.73
C THR A 32 -4.54 9.01 16.97
N ASN A 33 -3.22 8.69 16.78
CA ASN A 33 -2.32 8.34 17.87
C ASN A 33 -0.95 9.00 17.68
N SER A 34 -0.73 10.14 18.29
CA SER A 34 0.53 10.91 18.20
C SER A 34 1.76 10.18 18.76
N ASN A 35 1.60 9.07 19.48
CA ASN A 35 2.72 8.24 19.92
C ASN A 35 3.16 7.24 18.85
N LYS A 36 2.33 6.97 17.85
CA LYS A 36 2.66 6.06 16.74
C LYS A 36 3.23 6.85 15.57
N LEU A 37 4.51 6.62 15.28
CA LEU A 37 5.27 7.35 14.28
C LEU A 37 5.95 6.34 13.35
N ALA A 38 6.19 6.74 12.11
CA ALA A 38 7.06 5.99 11.19
C ALA A 38 8.04 6.95 10.52
N ILE A 39 9.26 6.47 10.26
CA ILE A 39 10.27 7.19 9.49
C ILE A 39 10.80 6.33 8.35
N ALA A 40 11.00 6.94 7.20
CA ALA A 40 11.64 6.33 6.04
C ALA A 40 13.06 6.86 5.87
N THR A 41 13.97 5.98 5.47
CA THR A 41 15.39 6.28 5.33
C THR A 41 16.00 5.62 4.09
N ASN A 42 17.21 6.07 3.73
CA ASN A 42 18.05 5.39 2.73
C ASN A 42 18.95 4.28 3.34
N SER A 43 18.90 4.08 4.66
CA SER A 43 19.69 3.04 5.32
C SER A 43 19.25 1.64 4.89
N ASN A 44 20.00 0.61 5.28
CA ASN A 44 19.59 -0.78 5.03
C ASN A 44 18.28 -1.13 5.70
N ASP A 45 17.97 -0.53 6.84
CA ASP A 45 16.76 -0.84 7.62
C ASP A 45 15.51 -0.16 7.09
N LYS A 46 15.63 0.79 6.15
CA LYS A 46 14.57 1.44 5.37
C LYS A 46 13.50 2.15 6.19
N VAL A 47 12.78 1.43 7.04
CA VAL A 47 11.63 1.92 7.80
C VAL A 47 11.79 1.59 9.26
N TYR A 48 11.46 2.56 10.11
CA TYR A 48 11.39 2.38 11.56
C TYR A 48 10.03 2.86 12.05
N ILE A 49 9.49 2.17 13.06
CA ILE A 49 8.20 2.50 13.69
C ILE A 49 8.45 2.71 15.19
N SER A 50 7.88 3.77 15.73
CA SER A 50 7.80 4.05 17.17
C SER A 50 6.36 3.99 17.60
N ASN A 51 6.10 3.48 18.81
CA ASN A 51 4.80 3.46 19.47
C ASN A 51 4.79 4.29 20.77
N ASP A 52 5.87 5.00 21.08
CA ASP A 52 6.08 5.76 22.32
C ASP A 52 6.46 7.22 22.06
N GLY A 53 6.05 7.76 20.94
CA GLY A 53 6.28 9.16 20.58
C GLY A 53 7.72 9.46 20.16
N GLY A 54 8.43 8.47 19.64
CA GLY A 54 9.78 8.60 19.10
C GLY A 54 10.89 8.38 20.12
N GLN A 55 10.59 7.85 21.31
CA GLN A 55 11.61 7.53 22.30
C GLN A 55 12.37 6.24 21.93
N ASN A 56 11.65 5.22 21.48
CA ASN A 56 12.21 3.97 20.98
C ASN A 56 11.71 3.66 19.58
N TRP A 57 12.54 2.98 18.78
CA TRP A 57 12.26 2.66 17.38
C TRP A 57 12.52 1.19 17.10
N SER A 58 11.58 0.56 16.43
CA SER A 58 11.70 -0.81 15.94
C SER A 58 11.89 -0.79 14.41
N ILE A 59 12.78 -1.65 13.92
CA ILE A 59 13.02 -1.81 12.49
C ILE A 59 11.82 -2.53 11.86
N ALA A 60 11.27 -1.94 10.82
CA ALA A 60 10.13 -2.47 10.06
C ALA A 60 10.49 -2.68 8.57
N ARG A 61 11.75 -3.01 8.28
CA ARG A 61 12.18 -3.34 6.93
C ARG A 61 11.55 -4.63 6.44
N PHE A 62 11.52 -5.66 7.28
CA PHE A 62 11.02 -7.00 6.96
C PHE A 62 11.51 -7.50 5.58
N ASP A 63 10.58 -7.80 4.67
CA ASP A 63 10.82 -8.33 3.33
C ASP A 63 10.93 -7.27 2.22
N LEU A 64 11.01 -5.97 2.58
CA LEU A 64 11.18 -4.90 1.58
C LEU A 64 12.40 -5.12 0.69
N PRO A 65 12.27 -4.84 -0.61
CA PRO A 65 13.39 -4.89 -1.54
C PRO A 65 14.44 -3.82 -1.19
N ASN A 66 15.67 -3.99 -1.69
CA ASN A 66 16.77 -3.10 -1.35
C ASN A 66 16.76 -1.80 -2.18
N PHE A 67 15.67 -1.04 -2.09
CA PHE A 67 15.52 0.29 -2.66
C PHE A 67 15.37 1.34 -1.55
N SER A 68 15.55 2.62 -1.87
CA SER A 68 15.35 3.70 -0.89
C SER A 68 13.88 3.84 -0.54
N ALA A 69 13.60 3.97 0.74
CA ALA A 69 12.29 4.34 1.29
C ALA A 69 12.20 5.88 1.31
N LEU A 70 11.18 6.46 0.68
CA LEU A 70 11.16 7.89 0.35
C LEU A 70 10.00 8.65 0.97
N ALA A 71 8.79 8.08 0.95
CA ALA A 71 7.57 8.72 1.43
C ALA A 71 6.77 7.76 2.30
N LEU A 72 6.12 8.25 3.34
CA LEU A 72 5.27 7.46 4.24
C LEU A 72 3.98 8.20 4.53
N VAL A 73 2.88 7.47 4.61
CA VAL A 73 1.62 7.98 5.14
C VAL A 73 0.85 6.88 5.87
N TRP A 74 0.26 7.22 7.03
CA TRP A 74 -0.65 6.35 7.76
C TRP A 74 -2.08 6.50 7.27
N ASP A 75 -2.78 5.38 7.14
CA ASP A 75 -4.20 5.29 6.86
C ASP A 75 -4.94 4.57 7.99
N THR A 76 -6.10 5.10 8.37
CA THR A 76 -6.99 4.51 9.37
C THR A 76 -8.44 4.53 8.89
N THR A 77 -8.66 4.79 7.61
CA THR A 77 -9.98 5.06 7.01
C THR A 77 -10.96 3.91 7.23
N TYR A 78 -10.49 2.68 7.14
CA TYR A 78 -11.32 1.48 7.25
C TYR A 78 -11.15 0.73 8.58
N GLY A 79 -10.65 1.42 9.62
CA GLY A 79 -10.55 0.86 10.97
C GLY A 79 -9.34 -0.05 11.20
N GLU A 80 -8.51 -0.27 10.18
CA GLU A 80 -7.18 -0.86 10.32
C GLU A 80 -6.11 0.21 10.14
N ASP A 81 -5.00 0.05 10.86
CA ASP A 81 -3.82 0.88 10.65
C ASP A 81 -3.02 0.33 9.47
N ILE A 82 -2.97 1.08 8.41
CA ILE A 82 -2.19 0.78 7.21
C ILE A 82 -1.08 1.82 7.08
N LEU A 83 0.15 1.36 6.91
CA LEU A 83 1.28 2.22 6.58
C LEU A 83 1.63 2.07 5.11
N TYR A 84 1.40 3.10 4.30
CA TYR A 84 1.86 3.14 2.92
C TYR A 84 3.27 3.68 2.84
N LEU A 85 4.08 3.07 1.98
CA LEU A 85 5.47 3.41 1.71
C LEU A 85 5.70 3.60 0.22
N GLY A 86 6.18 4.78 -0.16
CA GLY A 86 6.72 5.07 -1.49
C GLY A 86 8.22 4.80 -1.54
N MET A 87 8.66 4.06 -2.55
CA MET A 87 10.05 3.69 -2.78
C MET A 87 10.55 4.18 -4.14
N ASN A 88 11.82 3.89 -4.49
CA ASN A 88 12.36 4.17 -5.82
C ASN A 88 11.57 3.47 -6.94
N TYR A 89 10.93 2.36 -6.65
CA TYR A 89 10.12 1.60 -7.61
C TYR A 89 8.82 1.18 -6.95
N GLY A 90 7.82 2.09 -7.00
CA GLY A 90 6.45 1.78 -6.60
C GLY A 90 6.11 2.02 -5.14
N ILE A 91 4.94 1.53 -4.79
CA ILE A 91 4.29 1.70 -3.48
C ILE A 91 4.12 0.32 -2.84
N TYR A 92 4.29 0.27 -1.54
CA TYR A 92 4.01 -0.88 -0.69
C TYR A 92 3.10 -0.46 0.46
N TYR A 93 2.40 -1.41 1.07
CA TYR A 93 1.73 -1.17 2.33
C TYR A 93 2.03 -2.27 3.35
N LEU A 94 1.97 -1.90 4.62
CA LEU A 94 2.10 -2.78 5.77
C LEU A 94 0.86 -2.63 6.63
N LYS A 95 0.19 -3.74 6.95
CA LYS A 95 -0.91 -3.76 7.91
C LYS A 95 -0.38 -3.84 9.34
N ASN A 96 -1.17 -3.33 10.26
CA ASN A 96 -0.82 -3.38 11.68
C ASN A 96 -0.53 -4.82 12.14
N ASN A 97 0.54 -4.99 12.92
CA ASN A 97 1.01 -6.28 13.43
C ASN A 97 1.45 -7.32 12.37
N GLU A 98 1.50 -6.96 11.10
CA GLU A 98 2.11 -7.81 10.07
C GLU A 98 3.62 -7.54 9.93
N THR A 99 4.31 -8.51 9.36
CA THR A 99 5.75 -8.44 9.06
C THR A 99 6.04 -8.68 7.57
N THR A 100 5.03 -8.47 6.73
CA THR A 100 5.13 -8.61 5.28
C THR A 100 4.58 -7.37 4.60
N TRP A 101 5.39 -6.73 3.79
CA TRP A 101 4.99 -5.62 2.95
C TRP A 101 4.33 -6.12 1.67
N THR A 102 3.16 -5.63 1.37
CA THR A 102 2.46 -5.97 0.14
C THR A 102 2.64 -4.89 -0.91
N SER A 103 2.99 -5.26 -2.14
CA SER A 103 3.11 -4.34 -3.27
C SER A 103 1.74 -3.76 -3.63
N TYR A 104 1.68 -2.44 -3.88
CA TYR A 104 0.46 -1.70 -4.19
C TYR A 104 0.60 -0.88 -5.49
N ASN A 105 1.00 -1.55 -6.58
CA ASN A 105 1.46 -0.93 -7.82
C ASN A 105 0.50 -1.11 -9.01
N THR A 106 -0.74 -1.54 -8.81
CA THR A 106 -1.68 -1.79 -9.93
C THR A 106 -1.86 -0.53 -10.78
N GLY A 107 -1.46 -0.62 -12.05
CA GLY A 107 -1.51 0.49 -12.99
C GLY A 107 -0.45 1.58 -12.81
N LEU A 108 0.37 1.52 -11.76
CA LEU A 108 1.47 2.45 -11.52
C LEU A 108 2.71 1.98 -12.31
N PRO A 109 3.36 2.84 -13.10
CA PRO A 109 4.63 2.49 -13.74
C PRO A 109 5.75 2.33 -12.70
N ASN A 110 6.82 1.62 -13.06
CA ASN A 110 8.05 1.54 -12.26
C ASN A 110 8.71 2.91 -12.19
N VAL A 111 8.39 3.67 -11.18
CA VAL A 111 8.80 5.07 -11.01
C VAL A 111 9.03 5.37 -9.53
N GLN A 112 9.94 6.32 -9.29
CA GLN A 112 10.22 6.81 -7.94
C GLN A 112 9.02 7.58 -7.39
N ILE A 113 8.60 7.24 -6.18
CA ILE A 113 7.53 7.90 -5.44
C ILE A 113 8.17 8.94 -4.52
N ARG A 114 7.82 10.21 -4.71
CA ARG A 114 8.39 11.33 -3.97
C ARG A 114 7.55 11.76 -2.78
N GLU A 115 6.24 11.62 -2.92
CA GLU A 115 5.28 12.01 -1.89
C GLU A 115 4.08 11.07 -1.93
N LEU A 116 3.48 10.83 -0.77
CA LEU A 116 2.23 10.09 -0.61
C LEU A 116 1.29 10.91 0.27
N GLU A 117 0.06 11.07 -0.19
CA GLU A 117 -0.99 11.78 0.53
C GLU A 117 -2.30 11.00 0.46
N ILE A 118 -3.07 11.06 1.54
CA ILE A 118 -4.42 10.50 1.60
C ILE A 118 -5.42 11.65 1.51
N ASN A 119 -6.28 11.58 0.51
CA ASN A 119 -7.44 12.44 0.43
C ASN A 119 -8.65 11.73 1.03
N THR A 120 -9.06 12.16 2.20
CA THR A 120 -10.20 11.57 2.94
C THR A 120 -11.55 11.91 2.31
N ALA A 121 -11.63 12.92 1.43
CA ALA A 121 -12.87 13.30 0.76
C ALA A 121 -13.27 12.30 -0.34
N ASP A 122 -12.30 11.63 -0.97
CA ASP A 122 -12.54 10.63 -2.02
C ASP A 122 -11.97 9.24 -1.68
N ASN A 123 -11.43 9.06 -0.47
CA ASN A 123 -10.81 7.82 0.02
C ASN A 123 -9.75 7.26 -0.95
N LYS A 124 -8.83 8.13 -1.37
CA LYS A 124 -7.76 7.75 -2.30
C LYS A 124 -6.38 8.09 -1.76
N LEU A 125 -5.46 7.19 -2.07
CA LEU A 125 -4.03 7.43 -1.98
C LEU A 125 -3.57 8.16 -3.24
N TYR A 126 -2.92 9.29 -3.05
CA TYR A 126 -2.26 10.06 -4.10
C TYR A 126 -0.76 9.88 -4.01
N ALA A 127 -0.12 9.69 -5.14
CA ALA A 127 1.32 9.50 -5.25
C ALA A 127 1.92 10.49 -6.24
N ALA A 128 2.76 11.38 -5.75
CA ALA A 128 3.59 12.24 -6.59
C ALA A 128 4.82 11.45 -7.05
N THR A 129 4.98 11.33 -8.36
CA THR A 129 6.03 10.51 -8.98
C THR A 129 7.12 11.37 -9.62
N TYR A 130 8.33 10.84 -9.69
CA TYR A 130 9.41 11.53 -10.40
C TYR A 130 9.23 11.37 -11.92
N GLY A 131 8.87 12.46 -12.57
CA GLY A 131 8.79 12.56 -14.04
C GLY A 131 7.55 11.91 -14.70
N ARG A 132 6.57 11.39 -13.91
CA ARG A 132 5.35 10.78 -14.44
C ARG A 132 4.06 11.39 -13.87
N GLY A 133 4.17 12.56 -13.22
CA GLY A 133 3.04 13.30 -12.69
C GLY A 133 2.44 12.70 -11.42
N LEU A 134 1.16 12.96 -11.21
CA LEU A 134 0.39 12.56 -10.04
C LEU A 134 -0.49 11.36 -10.38
N TRP A 135 -0.41 10.32 -9.56
CA TRP A 135 -1.20 9.10 -9.65
C TRP A 135 -2.11 8.97 -8.45
N ARG A 136 -3.23 8.27 -8.61
CA ARG A 136 -4.15 7.97 -7.51
C ARG A 136 -4.72 6.57 -7.62
N VAL A 137 -4.99 5.97 -6.46
CA VAL A 137 -5.60 4.66 -6.32
C VAL A 137 -6.55 4.67 -5.12
N SER A 138 -7.57 3.82 -5.07
CA SER A 138 -8.40 3.65 -3.87
C SER A 138 -7.53 3.19 -2.70
N LEU A 139 -7.87 3.59 -1.48
CA LEU A 139 -7.22 3.05 -0.28
C LEU A 139 -7.46 1.54 -0.17
N PHE A 140 -6.58 0.84 0.52
CA PHE A 140 -6.77 -0.56 0.85
C PHE A 140 -7.98 -0.69 1.78
N ASP A 141 -8.97 -1.44 1.34
CA ASP A 141 -10.17 -1.73 2.13
C ASP A 141 -10.15 -3.21 2.54
N PRO A 142 -9.93 -3.54 3.81
CA PRO A 142 -9.92 -4.93 4.28
C PRO A 142 -11.27 -5.62 4.09
N ALA A 143 -12.39 -4.88 4.08
CA ALA A 143 -13.72 -5.42 3.84
C ALA A 143 -14.00 -5.70 2.36
N ALA A 144 -13.36 -4.97 1.44
CA ALA A 144 -13.45 -5.22 -0.01
C ALA A 144 -12.83 -6.56 -0.41
N LEU A 145 -11.94 -7.11 0.41
CA LEU A 145 -11.43 -8.49 0.26
C LEU A 145 -12.49 -9.56 0.54
N GLY A 146 -13.65 -9.18 1.10
CA GLY A 146 -14.81 -10.08 1.31
C GLY A 146 -15.64 -10.33 0.05
N THR A 147 -15.56 -9.50 -0.98
CA THR A 147 -15.91 -9.90 -2.34
C THR A 147 -14.70 -10.65 -2.88
N ALA A 148 -14.74 -11.97 -2.78
CA ALA A 148 -13.70 -12.85 -3.25
C ALA A 148 -13.09 -12.28 -4.53
N ASP A 149 -11.84 -11.84 -4.43
CA ASP A 149 -10.96 -11.88 -5.57
C ASP A 149 -10.98 -13.35 -5.96
N LEU A 150 -11.90 -13.71 -6.84
CA LEU A 150 -11.89 -15.00 -7.48
C LEU A 150 -10.55 -15.02 -8.20
N GLN A 151 -9.53 -15.47 -7.48
CA GLN A 151 -8.26 -15.82 -8.09
C GLN A 151 -8.59 -16.91 -9.11
N PHE A 152 -8.85 -16.48 -10.33
CA PHE A 152 -9.00 -17.36 -11.50
C PHE A 152 -7.71 -18.11 -11.81
N SER A 153 -6.78 -18.18 -10.85
CA SER A 153 -5.54 -18.95 -10.96
C SER A 153 -5.77 -20.43 -11.30
N HIS A 154 -7.02 -20.88 -11.27
CA HIS A 154 -7.41 -22.25 -11.61
C HIS A 154 -8.53 -22.35 -12.66
N LEU A 155 -8.88 -21.25 -13.36
CA LEU A 155 -9.74 -21.33 -14.52
C LEU A 155 -8.88 -21.69 -15.75
N ILE A 156 -9.02 -22.90 -16.22
CA ILE A 156 -8.30 -23.36 -17.41
C ILE A 156 -9.30 -23.53 -18.54
N LEU A 157 -9.09 -22.80 -19.62
CA LEU A 157 -9.80 -22.97 -20.89
C LEU A 157 -8.93 -23.81 -21.83
N SER A 158 -9.41 -25.00 -22.24
CA SER A 158 -8.64 -25.94 -23.07
C SER A 158 -9.53 -26.63 -24.11
N PRO A 159 -9.07 -26.78 -25.37
CA PRO A 159 -7.86 -26.18 -25.94
C PRO A 159 -8.01 -24.68 -26.16
N ASN A 160 -6.88 -23.96 -26.18
CA ASN A 160 -6.83 -22.56 -26.57
C ASN A 160 -5.56 -22.34 -27.44
N PRO A 161 -5.65 -21.98 -28.72
CA PRO A 161 -6.90 -21.72 -29.46
C PRO A 161 -7.79 -22.95 -29.68
N ASN A 162 -9.08 -22.71 -29.92
CA ASN A 162 -10.09 -23.75 -30.13
C ASN A 162 -10.83 -23.54 -31.46
N THR A 163 -11.53 -24.62 -31.92
CA THR A 163 -12.30 -24.62 -33.16
C THR A 163 -13.82 -24.53 -32.90
N GLY A 164 -14.22 -23.93 -31.77
CA GLY A 164 -15.61 -23.76 -31.34
C GLY A 164 -16.04 -24.66 -30.20
N ALA A 165 -15.22 -25.67 -29.83
CA ALA A 165 -15.45 -26.52 -28.67
C ALA A 165 -14.29 -26.38 -27.67
N PHE A 166 -14.59 -26.07 -26.41
CA PHE A 166 -13.62 -25.95 -25.34
C PHE A 166 -14.19 -26.45 -24.02
N LYS A 167 -13.31 -26.74 -23.07
CA LYS A 167 -13.66 -27.09 -21.68
C LYS A 167 -13.18 -25.99 -20.76
N LEU A 168 -14.04 -25.59 -19.82
CA LEU A 168 -13.66 -24.76 -18.68
C LEU A 168 -13.46 -25.68 -17.48
N ASN A 169 -12.27 -25.68 -16.91
CA ASN A 169 -11.97 -26.36 -15.66
C ASN A 169 -11.75 -25.33 -14.56
N TRP A 170 -12.47 -25.45 -13.45
CA TRP A 170 -12.27 -24.58 -12.29
C TRP A 170 -12.39 -25.39 -10.99
N LYS A 171 -11.71 -24.92 -9.95
CA LYS A 171 -11.77 -25.51 -8.60
C LYS A 171 -12.55 -24.59 -7.65
N LEU A 172 -13.81 -24.37 -7.91
CA LEU A 172 -14.68 -23.64 -6.99
C LEU A 172 -15.82 -24.54 -6.53
N ASN A 173 -16.08 -24.54 -5.23
CA ASN A 173 -17.20 -25.25 -4.62
C ASN A 173 -18.47 -24.39 -4.54
N THR A 174 -18.59 -23.37 -5.35
CA THR A 174 -19.73 -22.45 -5.38
C THR A 174 -20.39 -22.45 -6.74
N LEU A 175 -21.71 -22.28 -6.75
CA LEU A 175 -22.48 -22.05 -7.99
C LEU A 175 -22.01 -20.74 -8.63
N VAL A 176 -21.57 -20.81 -9.89
CA VAL A 176 -21.17 -19.67 -10.69
C VAL A 176 -22.04 -19.59 -11.94
N SER A 177 -22.40 -18.41 -12.37
CA SER A 177 -23.01 -18.22 -13.67
C SER A 177 -21.94 -17.95 -14.72
N ILE A 178 -22.09 -18.57 -15.89
CA ILE A 178 -21.16 -18.38 -17.01
C ILE A 178 -21.87 -17.61 -18.10
N LYS A 179 -21.27 -16.49 -18.54
CA LYS A 179 -21.73 -15.69 -19.68
C LYS A 179 -20.61 -15.58 -20.68
N ILE A 180 -20.88 -15.90 -21.94
CA ILE A 180 -19.94 -15.78 -23.03
C ILE A 180 -20.46 -14.72 -24.01
N TYR A 181 -19.58 -13.80 -24.38
CA TYR A 181 -19.88 -12.73 -25.32
C TYR A 181 -18.98 -12.86 -26.55
N ASP A 182 -19.48 -12.47 -27.72
CA ASP A 182 -18.67 -12.34 -28.91
C ASP A 182 -17.81 -11.06 -28.88
N SER A 183 -16.97 -10.87 -29.88
CA SER A 183 -16.08 -9.71 -29.99
C SER A 183 -16.83 -8.37 -30.14
N LEU A 184 -18.13 -8.38 -30.39
CA LEU A 184 -19.00 -7.20 -30.50
C LEU A 184 -19.81 -6.97 -29.21
N GLY A 185 -19.58 -7.79 -28.16
CA GLY A 185 -20.28 -7.68 -26.89
C GLY A 185 -21.68 -8.32 -26.86
N LYS A 186 -22.05 -9.09 -27.88
CA LYS A 186 -23.32 -9.81 -27.89
C LYS A 186 -23.20 -11.08 -27.06
N LEU A 187 -24.17 -11.31 -26.16
CA LEU A 187 -24.25 -12.53 -25.37
C LEU A 187 -24.53 -13.72 -26.28
N VAL A 188 -23.66 -14.71 -26.30
CA VAL A 188 -23.79 -15.94 -27.15
C VAL A 188 -24.06 -17.20 -26.31
N PHE A 189 -23.77 -17.18 -25.02
CA PHE A 189 -24.05 -18.29 -24.11
C PHE A 189 -24.29 -17.77 -22.68
N TYR A 190 -25.22 -18.42 -21.97
CA TYR A 190 -25.50 -18.19 -20.54
C TYR A 190 -25.93 -19.51 -19.86
N GLU A 191 -25.33 -19.84 -18.73
CA GLU A 191 -25.69 -20.94 -17.85
C GLU A 191 -25.55 -20.55 -16.37
#